data_341ddf3a463572183b476c316544723b
#
_entry.id   341ddf3a463572183b476c316544723b
#
_cell.length_a   1.000
_cell.length_b   1.000
_cell.length_c   1.000
_cell.angle_alpha   90.00
_cell.angle_beta   90.00
_cell.angle_gamma   90.00
#
_symmetry.space_group_name_H-M   'P 1'
#
loop_
_entity.id
_entity.type
_entity.pdbx_description
1 polymer ?
#
loop_
_entity_poly.entity_id
_entity_poly.type
_entity_poly.pdbx_seq_one_letter_code
_entity_poly.pdbx_strand_id
1 'polypeptide(L)'
;VRTSMGYPTNYGFVPNTMSGDGDPVDVLVLCSQPLYPGILVNVVPIALLEMEDEAGVDAKVIAVPTEKSDPLFGVWKDVGDIPEPIKQKIKHFFEHYKELEPNKWVKIKDWKDKKAAQEEVTNGIKNH
;
A
#
# COMPACT_ATOMS: atom_id res chain seq x y z
N VAL A 1 10.70 6.54 8.55
CA VAL A 1 11.68 5.45 8.43
C VAL A 1 11.94 5.16 6.96
N ARG A 2 13.19 5.13 6.61
CA ARG A 2 13.58 4.78 5.25
C ARG A 2 13.65 3.27 5.11
N THR A 3 13.19 2.79 3.97
CA THR A 3 13.30 1.37 3.65
C THR A 3 14.57 1.13 2.84
N SER A 4 14.92 -0.15 2.67
CA SER A 4 16.03 -0.53 1.81
C SER A 4 15.75 -0.24 0.33
N MET A 5 14.54 0.21 0.02
CA MET A 5 14.16 0.54 -1.35
C MET A 5 14.72 1.86 -1.85
N GLY A 6 15.34 2.65 -0.99
CA GLY A 6 15.92 3.93 -1.38
C GLY A 6 14.96 5.09 -1.44
N TYR A 7 13.68 4.86 -1.14
CA TYR A 7 12.66 5.90 -1.06
C TYR A 7 12.01 5.87 0.31
N PRO A 8 11.63 7.03 0.86
CA PRO A 8 10.81 7.03 2.06
C PRO A 8 9.46 6.39 1.74
N THR A 9 9.15 5.30 2.41
CA THR A 9 7.84 4.68 2.29
C THR A 9 7.25 4.57 3.67
N ASN A 10 5.94 4.70 3.75
CA ASN A 10 5.25 4.68 5.02
C ASN A 10 4.07 3.72 4.92
N TYR A 11 3.98 2.83 5.88
CA TYR A 11 2.99 1.79 5.93
C TYR A 11 2.00 2.11 7.04
N GLY A 12 0.72 2.06 6.74
CA GLY A 12 -0.30 2.37 7.71
C GLY A 12 -1.61 1.70 7.36
N PHE A 13 -2.69 2.26 7.87
CA PHE A 13 -4.02 1.73 7.59
C PHE A 13 -5.02 2.86 7.43
N VAL A 14 -6.14 2.53 6.79
CA VAL A 14 -7.25 3.46 6.63
C VAL A 14 -8.19 3.28 7.82
N PRO A 15 -8.39 4.33 8.65
CA PRO A 15 -9.27 4.21 9.80
C PRO A 15 -10.72 3.85 9.39
N ASN A 16 -11.41 3.13 10.27
CA ASN A 16 -12.81 2.78 10.09
C ASN A 16 -13.06 1.97 8.82
N THR A 17 -12.15 1.03 8.52
CA THR A 17 -12.29 0.10 7.40
C THR A 17 -11.99 -1.31 7.85
N MET A 18 -12.49 -2.29 7.08
CA MET A 18 -12.18 -3.69 7.32
C MET A 18 -11.99 -4.39 5.97
N SER A 19 -10.81 -4.98 5.80
CA SER A 19 -10.47 -5.74 4.61
C SER A 19 -10.97 -7.19 4.73
N GLY A 20 -10.77 -7.98 3.69
CA GLY A 20 -11.19 -9.37 3.67
C GLY A 20 -10.56 -10.25 4.73
N ASP A 21 -9.42 -9.86 5.28
CA ASP A 21 -8.74 -10.58 6.34
C ASP A 21 -9.21 -10.19 7.76
N GLY A 22 -10.16 -9.27 7.86
CA GLY A 22 -10.70 -8.82 9.13
C GLY A 22 -9.95 -7.65 9.77
N ASP A 23 -8.82 -7.25 9.19
CA ASP A 23 -8.02 -6.12 9.67
C ASP A 23 -8.38 -4.84 8.90
N PRO A 24 -7.99 -3.67 9.41
CA PRO A 24 -8.16 -2.44 8.63
C PRO A 24 -7.47 -2.53 7.27
N VAL A 25 -7.97 -1.74 6.30
CA VAL A 25 -7.35 -1.68 4.98
C VAL A 25 -5.95 -1.08 5.11
N ASP A 26 -4.95 -1.84 4.69
CA ASP A 26 -3.55 -1.41 4.73
C ASP A 26 -3.21 -0.52 3.55
N VAL A 27 -2.40 0.49 3.81
CA VAL A 27 -1.95 1.41 2.77
C VAL A 27 -0.45 1.64 2.87
N LEU A 28 0.22 1.59 1.73
CA LEU A 28 1.63 1.98 1.60
C LEU A 28 1.66 3.33 0.89
N VAL A 29 2.21 4.33 1.55
CA VAL A 29 2.26 5.68 1.00
C VAL A 29 3.65 5.94 0.44
N LEU A 30 3.72 6.23 -0.86
CA LEU A 30 4.96 6.61 -1.53
C LEU A 30 5.05 8.13 -1.49
N CYS A 31 6.08 8.66 -0.85
CA CYS A 31 6.20 10.10 -0.68
C CYS A 31 7.67 10.53 -0.52
N SER A 32 7.91 11.81 -0.74
CA SER A 32 9.26 12.37 -0.67
C SER A 32 9.79 12.49 0.74
N GLN A 33 8.89 12.66 1.71
CA GLN A 33 9.26 12.88 3.10
C GLN A 33 8.72 11.76 3.97
N PRO A 34 9.46 11.33 4.99
CA PRO A 34 8.95 10.36 5.93
C PRO A 34 7.72 10.90 6.67
N LEU A 35 6.74 10.04 6.91
CA LEU A 35 5.60 10.38 7.74
C LEU A 35 5.86 9.91 9.16
N TYR A 36 5.40 10.68 10.14
CA TYR A 36 5.57 10.32 11.53
C TYR A 36 4.39 9.48 12.01
N PRO A 37 4.63 8.49 12.89
CA PRO A 37 3.54 7.70 13.45
C PRO A 37 2.47 8.57 14.12
N GLY A 38 1.21 8.16 13.94
CA GLY A 38 0.09 8.86 14.55
C GLY A 38 -0.43 10.05 13.79
N ILE A 39 0.18 10.38 12.65
CA ILE A 39 -0.26 11.50 11.81
C ILE A 39 -1.30 11.03 10.81
N LEU A 40 -2.37 11.83 10.67
CA LEU A 40 -3.34 11.63 9.61
C LEU A 40 -2.92 12.45 8.41
N VAL A 41 -2.87 11.82 7.24
CA VAL A 41 -2.49 12.48 6.00
C VAL A 41 -3.52 12.22 4.93
N ASN A 42 -3.68 13.19 4.04
CA ASN A 42 -4.55 13.03 2.87
C ASN A 42 -3.75 12.39 1.75
N VAL A 43 -4.19 11.21 1.32
CA VAL A 43 -3.52 10.48 0.26
C VAL A 43 -4.52 10.08 -0.80
N VAL A 44 -4.01 9.79 -2.00
CA VAL A 44 -4.83 9.36 -3.14
C VAL A 44 -4.42 7.94 -3.49
N PRO A 45 -5.35 6.97 -3.44
CA PRO A 45 -5.05 5.62 -3.89
C PRO A 45 -4.78 5.61 -5.39
N ILE A 46 -3.72 4.94 -5.81
CA ILE A 46 -3.36 4.87 -7.23
C ILE A 46 -3.18 3.46 -7.75
N ALA A 47 -3.01 2.48 -6.86
CA ALA A 47 -2.79 1.09 -7.26
C ALA A 47 -3.12 0.14 -6.12
N LEU A 48 -3.30 -1.12 -6.47
CA LEU A 48 -3.55 -2.17 -5.50
C LEU A 48 -2.60 -3.32 -5.79
N LEU A 49 -1.97 -3.85 -4.76
CA LEU A 49 -1.15 -5.05 -4.87
C LEU A 49 -1.89 -6.19 -4.18
N GLU A 50 -2.31 -7.18 -4.94
CA GLU A 50 -2.99 -8.35 -4.39
C GLU A 50 -1.99 -9.35 -3.87
N MET A 51 -2.25 -9.87 -2.69
CA MET A 51 -1.39 -10.82 -2.01
C MET A 51 -2.25 -11.88 -1.32
N GLU A 52 -1.60 -12.98 -0.95
CA GLU A 52 -2.25 -14.02 -0.16
C GLU A 52 -1.25 -14.51 0.88
N ASP A 53 -1.72 -14.74 2.08
CA ASP A 53 -0.89 -15.30 3.14
C ASP A 53 -1.69 -16.39 3.87
N GLU A 54 -1.13 -16.88 4.97
CA GLU A 54 -1.76 -17.96 5.74
C GLU A 54 -3.13 -17.60 6.29
N ALA A 55 -3.42 -16.31 6.41
CA ALA A 55 -4.73 -15.83 6.90
C ALA A 55 -5.73 -15.64 5.75
N GLY A 56 -5.29 -15.72 4.50
CA GLY A 56 -6.15 -15.58 3.34
C GLY A 56 -5.73 -14.46 2.40
N VAL A 57 -6.68 -13.96 1.65
CA VAL A 57 -6.43 -12.88 0.68
C VAL A 57 -6.20 -11.58 1.42
N ASP A 58 -5.14 -10.88 1.03
CA ASP A 58 -4.76 -9.60 1.59
C ASP A 58 -4.38 -8.68 0.43
N ALA A 59 -4.82 -7.45 0.49
CA ALA A 59 -4.49 -6.49 -0.55
C ALA A 59 -3.91 -5.24 0.08
N LYS A 60 -2.89 -4.68 -0.56
CA LYS A 60 -2.23 -3.47 -0.10
C LYS A 60 -2.57 -2.34 -1.05
N VAL A 61 -3.18 -1.28 -0.51
CA VAL A 61 -3.44 -0.08 -1.28
C VAL A 61 -2.15 0.72 -1.38
N ILE A 62 -1.79 1.12 -2.59
CA ILE A 62 -0.64 1.97 -2.82
C ILE A 62 -1.18 3.37 -3.08
N ALA A 63 -0.70 4.35 -2.34
CA ALA A 63 -1.20 5.71 -2.41
C ALA A 63 -0.06 6.70 -2.42
N VAL A 64 -0.36 7.91 -2.86
CA VAL A 64 0.58 9.03 -2.87
C VAL A 64 -0.12 10.23 -2.23
N PRO A 65 0.64 11.19 -1.68
CA PRO A 65 0.05 12.44 -1.21
C PRO A 65 -0.57 13.21 -2.38
N THR A 66 -1.36 14.21 -2.06
CA THR A 66 -1.88 15.07 -3.13
C THR A 66 -0.72 15.79 -3.82
N GLU A 67 -0.93 16.18 -5.06
CA GLU A 67 0.11 16.85 -5.85
C GLU A 67 0.57 18.16 -5.19
N LYS A 68 -0.35 18.84 -4.52
CA LYS A 68 -0.04 20.07 -3.79
C LYS A 68 0.93 19.79 -2.63
N SER A 69 0.74 18.69 -1.94
CA SER A 69 1.57 18.33 -0.80
C SER A 69 2.91 17.72 -1.21
N ASP A 70 2.93 16.97 -2.30
CA ASP A 70 4.13 16.29 -2.78
C ASP A 70 4.14 16.29 -4.30
N PRO A 71 4.71 17.33 -4.92
CA PRO A 71 4.72 17.44 -6.38
C PRO A 71 5.50 16.31 -7.07
N LEU A 72 6.42 15.67 -6.37
CA LEU A 72 7.22 14.61 -6.96
C LEU A 72 6.43 13.32 -7.14
N PHE A 73 5.70 12.88 -6.10
CA PHE A 73 4.93 11.65 -6.14
C PHE A 73 3.45 11.89 -6.44
N GLY A 74 2.92 13.01 -6.06
CA GLY A 74 1.50 13.32 -6.23
C GLY A 74 1.06 13.42 -7.70
N VAL A 75 2.01 13.49 -8.64
CA VAL A 75 1.69 13.47 -10.06
C VAL A 75 1.33 12.08 -10.57
N TRP A 76 1.67 11.03 -9.82
CA TRP A 76 1.30 9.66 -10.18
C TRP A 76 -0.19 9.48 -9.90
N LYS A 77 -0.93 9.03 -10.91
CA LYS A 77 -2.39 8.96 -10.82
C LYS A 77 -2.93 7.54 -10.96
N ASP A 78 -2.13 6.60 -11.45
CA ASP A 78 -2.57 5.23 -11.68
C ASP A 78 -1.38 4.30 -11.60
N VAL A 79 -1.66 2.99 -11.59
CA VAL A 79 -0.65 1.94 -11.48
C VAL A 79 0.41 2.05 -12.58
N GLY A 80 0.01 2.48 -13.77
CA GLY A 80 0.94 2.63 -14.88
C GLY A 80 1.96 3.74 -14.70
N ASP A 81 1.71 4.67 -13.79
CA ASP A 81 2.65 5.76 -13.52
C ASP A 81 3.78 5.35 -12.59
N ILE A 82 3.62 4.23 -11.88
CA ILE A 82 4.66 3.75 -10.96
C ILE A 82 5.75 3.07 -11.78
N PRO A 83 7.01 3.55 -11.72
CA PRO A 83 8.09 2.91 -12.47
C PRO A 83 8.27 1.45 -12.07
N GLU A 84 8.60 0.61 -13.04
CA GLU A 84 8.75 -0.82 -12.81
C GLU A 84 9.76 -1.15 -11.70
N PRO A 85 10.93 -0.48 -11.63
CA PRO A 85 11.87 -0.75 -10.53
C PRO A 85 11.26 -0.51 -9.15
N ILE A 86 10.38 0.48 -9.02
CA ILE A 86 9.71 0.76 -7.75
C ILE A 86 8.70 -0.33 -7.44
N LYS A 87 7.93 -0.78 -8.44
CA LYS A 87 7.00 -1.90 -8.26
C LYS A 87 7.74 -3.15 -7.79
N GLN A 88 8.90 -3.44 -8.37
CA GLN A 88 9.67 -4.61 -7.97
C GLN A 88 10.17 -4.48 -6.53
N LYS A 89 10.60 -3.30 -6.13
CA LYS A 89 11.03 -3.07 -4.75
C LYS A 89 9.88 -3.23 -3.76
N ILE A 90 8.69 -2.77 -4.13
CA ILE A 90 7.51 -2.93 -3.28
C ILE A 90 7.17 -4.41 -3.13
N LYS A 91 7.16 -5.16 -4.22
CA LYS A 91 6.92 -6.60 -4.17
C LYS A 91 7.96 -7.29 -3.28
N HIS A 92 9.23 -6.96 -3.49
CA HIS A 92 10.31 -7.53 -2.69
C HIS A 92 10.12 -7.23 -1.21
N PHE A 93 9.74 -6.01 -0.88
CA PHE A 93 9.49 -5.62 0.51
C PHE A 93 8.44 -6.54 1.15
N PHE A 94 7.31 -6.74 0.48
CA PHE A 94 6.24 -7.55 1.06
C PHE A 94 6.56 -9.04 1.02
N GLU A 95 7.30 -9.52 0.03
CA GLU A 95 7.72 -10.92 -0.01
C GLU A 95 8.61 -11.27 1.17
N HIS A 96 9.46 -10.35 1.61
CA HIS A 96 10.41 -10.59 2.68
C HIS A 96 9.93 -10.09 4.04
N TYR A 97 8.84 -9.37 4.08
CA TYR A 97 8.32 -8.81 5.31
C TYR A 97 8.02 -9.87 6.37
N LYS A 98 7.53 -11.04 5.95
CA LYS A 98 7.13 -12.11 6.86
C LYS A 98 8.19 -13.20 7.03
N GLU A 99 9.34 -13.08 6.40
CA GLU A 99 10.39 -14.09 6.52
C GLU A 99 10.93 -14.23 7.93
N LEU A 100 10.78 -13.19 8.74
CA LEU A 100 11.26 -13.20 10.12
C LEU A 100 10.34 -13.99 11.07
N GLU A 101 9.16 -14.35 10.60
CA GLU A 101 8.17 -15.06 11.41
C GLU A 101 8.08 -16.51 10.96
N PRO A 102 8.38 -17.48 11.87
CA PRO A 102 8.28 -18.89 11.51
C PRO A 102 6.87 -19.27 11.09
N ASN A 103 6.77 -20.14 10.10
CA ASN A 103 5.49 -20.66 9.58
C ASN A 103 4.60 -19.60 8.95
N LYS A 104 5.16 -18.47 8.59
CA LYS A 104 4.44 -17.42 7.85
C LYS A 104 4.92 -17.41 6.42
N TRP A 105 4.00 -17.15 5.50
CA TRP A 105 4.32 -17.05 4.09
C TRP A 105 3.48 -15.98 3.45
N VAL A 106 3.93 -15.48 2.31
CA VAL A 106 3.18 -14.54 1.51
C VAL A 106 3.41 -14.87 0.04
N LYS A 107 2.34 -14.77 -0.74
CA LYS A 107 2.39 -14.96 -2.17
C LYS A 107 1.89 -13.68 -2.83
N ILE A 108 2.78 -13.04 -3.58
CA ILE A 108 2.40 -11.85 -4.34
C ILE A 108 1.64 -12.31 -5.58
N LYS A 109 0.49 -11.71 -5.82
CA LYS A 109 -0.33 -12.05 -6.99
C LYS A 109 -0.16 -11.00 -8.07
N ASP A 110 -1.06 -10.02 -8.13
CA ASP A 110 -1.09 -9.08 -9.25
C ASP A 110 -1.16 -7.64 -8.77
N TRP A 111 -0.65 -6.76 -9.63
CA TRP A 111 -0.93 -5.34 -9.52
C TRP A 111 -2.27 -5.06 -10.16
N LYS A 112 -3.06 -4.20 -9.51
CA LYS A 112 -4.33 -3.73 -10.02
C LYS A 112 -4.30 -2.20 -10.09
N ASP A 113 -5.24 -1.64 -10.82
CA ASP A 113 -5.26 -0.22 -11.12
C ASP A 113 -5.86 0.64 -9.99
N LYS A 114 -5.93 1.93 -10.26
CA LYS A 114 -6.51 2.91 -9.34
C LYS A 114 -7.95 2.54 -8.94
N LYS A 115 -8.74 2.08 -9.91
CA LYS A 115 -10.12 1.73 -9.64
C LYS A 115 -10.22 0.60 -8.62
N ALA A 116 -9.38 -0.42 -8.75
CA ALA A 116 -9.35 -1.52 -7.80
C ALA A 116 -8.96 -1.03 -6.40
N ALA A 117 -8.00 -0.11 -6.32
CA ALA A 117 -7.60 0.47 -5.04
C ALA A 117 -8.75 1.25 -4.40
N GLN A 118 -9.46 2.04 -5.18
CA GLN A 118 -10.61 2.79 -4.69
C GLN A 118 -11.72 1.85 -4.20
N GLU A 119 -11.95 0.76 -4.91
CA GLU A 119 -12.94 -0.24 -4.52
C GLU A 119 -12.57 -0.93 -3.22
N GLU A 120 -11.30 -1.22 -3.02
CA GLU A 120 -10.84 -1.84 -1.77
C GLU A 120 -11.15 -0.94 -0.58
N VAL A 121 -10.87 0.35 -0.68
CA VAL A 121 -11.17 1.31 0.38
C VAL A 121 -12.68 1.43 0.59
N THR A 122 -13.44 1.55 -0.49
CA THR A 122 -14.90 1.68 -0.42
C THR A 122 -15.53 0.45 0.24
N ASN A 123 -15.09 -0.75 -0.17
CA ASN A 123 -15.59 -1.99 0.42
C ASN A 123 -15.19 -2.11 1.88
N GLY A 124 -13.98 -1.66 2.22
CA GLY A 124 -13.53 -1.65 3.60
C GLY A 124 -14.39 -0.77 4.49
N ILE A 125 -14.82 0.37 3.98
CA ILE A 125 -15.73 1.26 4.72
C ILE A 125 -17.08 0.58 4.92
N LYS A 126 -17.62 -0.05 3.88
CA LYS A 126 -18.91 -0.74 3.98
C LYS A 126 -18.90 -1.90 4.96
N ASN A 127 -17.78 -2.58 5.07
CA ASN A 127 -17.67 -3.78 5.90
C ASN A 127 -17.31 -3.46 7.34
N HIS A 128 -16.99 -2.21 7.63
CA HIS A 128 -16.67 -1.80 8.98
C HIS A 128 -17.92 -1.66 9.81
#